data_bc9b9777af5642410d948dc6e94368c9
#
_entry.id   bc9b9777af5642410d948dc6e94368c9
#
_cell.length_a   1.000
_cell.length_b   1.000
_cell.length_c   1.000
_cell.angle_alpha   90.00
_cell.angle_beta   90.00
_cell.angle_gamma   90.00
#
_symmetry.space_group_name_H-M   'P 1'
#
loop_
_entity.id
_entity.type
_entity.pdbx_description
1 polymer ?
#
loop_
_entity_poly.entity_id
_entity_poly.type
_entity_poly.pdbx_seq_one_letter_code
_entity_poly.pdbx_strand_id
1 'polypeptide(L)'
;KGYDVGISSCVKSNEVKREALYEGINNAEIILLGVPVSRDGVTLYAPFSEETILLQKIAGAVGDKKTVIGGGITHGIFSCPTEDYLKRDEFAVLNAVPTAEGVLEIAMRETDFTVFKSRCLIIGFGKTGKVLCKLFSDVGAHVTAASRKESDMAMSRVFGYESIRTDMISEALHDFDIIINTVPSCILGKSELAKIRKDALIIDVASKPGGVDFASAAERSLNVIWALSLPGKVAPQTAGEIISEITVGILKEKNLKRKDEI
;
A
#
# COMPACT_ATOMS: atom_id res chain seq x y z
N LYS A 1 13.29 14.38 -18.21
CA LYS A 1 13.30 15.66 -17.46
C LYS A 1 12.28 15.54 -16.33
N GLY A 2 12.71 15.65 -15.07
CA GLY A 2 11.83 15.70 -13.92
C GLY A 2 11.64 17.15 -13.51
N TYR A 3 10.43 17.51 -13.12
CA TYR A 3 10.11 18.81 -12.59
C TYR A 3 9.72 18.65 -11.11
N ASP A 4 10.39 19.41 -10.26
CA ASP A 4 10.13 19.41 -8.83
C ASP A 4 9.18 20.58 -8.56
N VAL A 5 7.91 20.27 -8.39
CA VAL A 5 6.87 21.28 -8.27
C VAL A 5 6.63 21.59 -6.81
N GLY A 6 7.04 22.77 -6.36
CA GLY A 6 6.72 23.30 -5.03
C GLY A 6 7.29 22.46 -3.88
N ILE A 7 8.29 21.66 -4.15
CA ILE A 7 8.98 20.88 -3.14
C ILE A 7 10.23 21.65 -2.76
N SER A 8 10.34 22.08 -1.50
CA SER A 8 11.62 22.27 -0.87
C SER A 8 12.24 20.88 -0.75
N SER A 9 12.75 20.36 -1.86
CA SER A 9 13.11 18.97 -1.91
C SER A 9 14.30 18.68 -1.03
N CYS A 10 14.19 17.61 -0.32
CA CYS A 10 15.31 16.93 0.32
C CYS A 10 16.32 16.39 -0.72
N VAL A 11 15.97 16.33 -1.99
CA VAL A 11 16.81 15.80 -3.07
C VAL A 11 17.39 16.96 -3.88
N LYS A 12 18.64 17.29 -3.59
CA LYS A 12 19.47 18.15 -4.48
C LYS A 12 19.95 17.27 -5.63
N SER A 13 19.20 17.21 -6.72
CA SER A 13 19.66 16.62 -7.96
C SER A 13 20.00 17.72 -8.94
N ASN A 14 21.21 17.71 -9.49
CA ASN A 14 21.60 18.58 -10.58
C ASN A 14 20.98 18.15 -11.93
N GLU A 15 20.32 16.99 -11.95
CA GLU A 15 19.69 16.39 -13.14
C GLU A 15 18.25 16.84 -13.33
N VAL A 16 17.65 17.44 -12.30
CA VAL A 16 16.23 17.87 -12.31
C VAL A 16 16.17 19.39 -12.45
N LYS A 17 15.59 19.86 -13.54
CA LYS A 17 15.32 21.29 -13.75
C LYS A 17 14.11 21.70 -12.92
N ARG A 18 14.26 22.75 -12.11
CA ARG A 18 13.15 23.36 -11.37
C ARG A 18 12.50 24.44 -12.23
N GLU A 19 11.19 24.39 -12.34
CA GLU A 19 10.38 25.39 -13.05
C GLU A 19 9.15 25.73 -12.19
N ALA A 20 8.53 26.88 -12.46
CA ALA A 20 7.23 27.19 -11.86
C ALA A 20 6.20 26.15 -12.29
N LEU A 21 5.26 25.81 -11.41
CA LEU A 21 4.30 24.71 -11.59
C LEU A 21 3.64 24.71 -12.97
N TYR A 22 3.02 25.81 -13.33
CA TYR A 22 2.26 25.89 -14.58
C TYR A 22 3.15 26.00 -15.82
N GLU A 23 4.33 26.58 -15.69
CA GLU A 23 5.36 26.59 -16.75
C GLU A 23 5.85 25.16 -17.03
N GLY A 24 6.19 24.42 -15.96
CA GLY A 24 6.59 23.01 -16.07
C GLY A 24 5.49 22.15 -16.70
N ILE A 25 4.23 22.35 -16.29
CA ILE A 25 3.09 21.63 -16.88
C ILE A 25 2.96 21.95 -18.38
N ASN A 26 3.09 23.22 -18.77
CA ASN A 26 2.97 23.61 -20.17
C ASN A 26 4.06 23.00 -21.06
N ASN A 27 5.28 22.91 -20.56
CA ASN A 27 6.43 22.40 -21.28
C ASN A 27 6.53 20.86 -21.30
N ALA A 28 5.78 20.15 -20.47
CA ALA A 28 5.83 18.70 -20.36
C ALA A 28 4.79 18.00 -21.25
N GLU A 29 5.12 16.86 -21.82
CA GLU A 29 4.18 15.95 -22.48
C GLU A 29 3.55 14.98 -21.50
N ILE A 30 4.27 14.64 -20.43
CA ILE A 30 3.89 13.68 -19.41
C ILE A 30 3.99 14.35 -18.05
N ILE A 31 2.95 14.28 -17.27
CA ILE A 31 2.89 14.80 -15.90
C ILE A 31 2.92 13.62 -14.93
N LEU A 32 3.96 13.55 -14.11
CA LEU A 32 4.06 12.56 -13.05
C LEU A 32 3.64 13.17 -11.72
N LEU A 33 2.58 12.62 -11.13
CA LEU A 33 2.08 12.99 -9.81
C LEU A 33 2.48 11.95 -8.76
N GLY A 34 2.58 12.38 -7.52
CA GLY A 34 2.97 11.51 -6.39
C GLY A 34 1.87 10.54 -5.94
N VAL A 35 2.08 9.93 -4.76
CA VAL A 35 1.14 9.01 -4.12
C VAL A 35 0.87 9.42 -2.65
N PRO A 36 -0.41 9.58 -2.28
CA PRO A 36 -1.58 9.68 -3.16
C PRO A 36 -1.57 10.98 -3.96
N VAL A 37 -2.21 11.00 -5.14
CA VAL A 37 -2.41 12.25 -5.88
C VAL A 37 -3.21 13.26 -5.06
N SER A 38 -4.19 12.77 -4.29
CA SER A 38 -5.02 13.58 -3.40
C SER A 38 -5.47 12.75 -2.20
N ARG A 39 -5.74 13.41 -1.08
CA ARG A 39 -6.35 12.80 0.11
C ARG A 39 -7.83 13.09 0.26
N ASP A 40 -8.29 14.18 -0.31
CA ASP A 40 -9.67 14.71 -0.22
C ASP A 40 -10.42 14.71 -1.56
N GLY A 41 -9.71 14.33 -2.64
CA GLY A 41 -10.25 14.37 -4.01
C GLY A 41 -10.32 15.77 -4.62
N VAL A 42 -9.93 16.82 -3.91
CA VAL A 42 -10.06 18.23 -4.30
C VAL A 42 -8.67 18.88 -4.44
N THR A 43 -7.77 18.63 -3.53
CA THR A 43 -6.44 19.22 -3.49
C THR A 43 -5.35 18.24 -3.86
N LEU A 44 -4.31 18.71 -4.55
CA LEU A 44 -3.11 17.93 -4.79
C LEU A 44 -2.40 17.66 -3.46
N TYR A 45 -2.05 16.41 -3.20
CA TYR A 45 -1.23 16.08 -2.05
C TYR A 45 0.22 16.50 -2.29
N ALA A 46 0.56 17.67 -1.80
CA ALA A 46 1.89 18.28 -1.89
C ALA A 46 2.36 18.71 -0.50
N PRO A 47 2.85 17.76 0.35
CA PRO A 47 3.10 17.99 1.77
C PRO A 47 4.22 19.00 2.06
N PHE A 48 5.02 19.34 1.05
CA PHE A 48 6.11 20.32 1.15
C PHE A 48 5.79 21.63 0.45
N SER A 49 4.57 21.80 -0.08
CA SER A 49 4.12 23.06 -0.65
C SER A 49 3.52 23.96 0.43
N GLU A 50 3.86 25.23 0.43
CA GLU A 50 3.24 26.25 1.30
C GLU A 50 1.84 26.62 0.81
N GLU A 51 1.54 26.37 -0.48
CA GLU A 51 0.27 26.70 -1.10
C GLU A 51 -0.63 25.49 -1.27
N THR A 52 -1.93 25.68 -1.10
CA THR A 52 -2.94 24.68 -1.46
C THR A 52 -3.17 24.67 -2.96
N ILE A 53 -2.89 23.55 -3.61
CA ILE A 53 -3.01 23.41 -5.07
C ILE A 53 -4.29 22.64 -5.40
N LEU A 54 -5.23 23.27 -6.08
CA LEU A 54 -6.48 22.63 -6.50
C LEU A 54 -6.23 21.70 -7.69
N LEU A 55 -6.72 20.45 -7.62
CA LEU A 55 -6.60 19.47 -8.71
C LEU A 55 -7.27 19.96 -10.00
N GLN A 56 -8.39 20.66 -9.90
CA GLN A 56 -9.06 21.25 -11.07
C GLN A 56 -8.18 22.26 -11.82
N LYS A 57 -7.37 23.06 -11.11
CA LYS A 57 -6.42 23.98 -11.74
C LYS A 57 -5.30 23.24 -12.47
N ILE A 58 -4.82 22.15 -11.87
CA ILE A 58 -3.84 21.27 -12.53
C ILE A 58 -4.46 20.63 -13.77
N ALA A 59 -5.66 20.09 -13.66
CA ALA A 59 -6.35 19.46 -14.78
C ALA A 59 -6.59 20.43 -15.94
N GLY A 60 -6.99 21.68 -15.65
CA GLY A 60 -7.14 22.72 -16.65
C GLY A 60 -5.83 23.08 -17.35
N ALA A 61 -4.72 23.16 -16.62
CA ALA A 61 -3.41 23.43 -17.19
C ALA A 61 -2.83 22.25 -18.01
N VAL A 62 -3.15 21.01 -17.60
CA VAL A 62 -2.74 19.80 -18.33
C VAL A 62 -3.45 19.71 -19.68
N GLY A 63 -4.76 20.03 -19.74
CA GLY A 63 -5.58 19.93 -20.94
C GLY A 63 -5.83 18.47 -21.36
N ASP A 64 -6.07 18.25 -22.67
CA ASP A 64 -6.48 16.97 -23.24
C ASP A 64 -5.37 16.19 -23.97
N LYS A 65 -4.25 16.85 -24.28
CA LYS A 65 -3.18 16.29 -25.14
C LYS A 65 -2.03 15.63 -24.40
N LYS A 66 -1.94 15.83 -23.09
CA LYS A 66 -0.86 15.30 -22.25
C LYS A 66 -1.27 13.96 -21.64
N THR A 67 -0.30 13.29 -21.01
CA THR A 67 -0.57 12.07 -20.21
C THR A 67 -0.28 12.37 -18.74
N VAL A 68 -1.19 11.97 -17.85
CA VAL A 68 -0.97 12.04 -16.40
C VAL A 68 -0.72 10.63 -15.88
N ILE A 69 0.37 10.47 -15.12
CA ILE A 69 0.72 9.24 -14.42
C ILE A 69 0.76 9.58 -12.93
N GLY A 70 0.12 8.79 -12.08
CA GLY A 70 0.08 9.07 -10.65
C GLY A 70 -0.43 7.90 -9.82
N GLY A 71 -0.41 8.02 -8.51
CA GLY A 71 -0.92 7.02 -7.58
C GLY A 71 -2.25 7.42 -6.93
N GLY A 72 -3.33 6.68 -7.21
CA GLY A 72 -4.66 6.99 -6.68
C GLY A 72 -5.30 8.19 -7.37
N ILE A 73 -5.28 8.17 -8.70
CA ILE A 73 -5.89 9.24 -9.52
C ILE A 73 -7.41 9.17 -9.37
N THR A 74 -8.01 10.29 -8.96
CA THR A 74 -9.48 10.43 -8.89
C THR A 74 -10.08 10.39 -10.28
N HIS A 75 -11.05 9.50 -10.49
CA HIS A 75 -11.72 9.35 -11.79
C HIS A 75 -12.41 10.64 -12.23
N GLY A 76 -12.25 10.99 -13.51
CA GLY A 76 -12.97 12.11 -14.13
C GLY A 76 -12.40 13.51 -13.87
N ILE A 77 -11.30 13.65 -13.12
CA ILE A 77 -10.66 14.96 -12.88
C ILE A 77 -9.90 15.42 -14.13
N PHE A 78 -9.17 14.53 -14.79
CA PHE A 78 -8.38 14.86 -15.98
C PHE A 78 -9.13 14.48 -17.25
N SER A 79 -9.12 15.37 -18.25
CA SER A 79 -9.70 15.12 -19.58
C SER A 79 -8.75 14.35 -20.51
N CYS A 80 -7.47 14.25 -20.13
CA CYS A 80 -6.44 13.56 -20.88
C CYS A 80 -6.30 12.08 -20.44
N PRO A 81 -5.53 11.25 -21.19
CA PRO A 81 -5.17 9.91 -20.78
C PRO A 81 -4.49 9.88 -19.42
N THR A 82 -4.96 8.99 -18.54
CA THR A 82 -4.41 8.83 -17.20
C THR A 82 -3.94 7.39 -16.97
N GLU A 83 -2.84 7.22 -16.23
CA GLU A 83 -2.32 5.92 -15.78
C GLU A 83 -2.13 5.94 -14.27
N ASP A 84 -2.83 5.06 -13.60
CA ASP A 84 -2.71 4.90 -12.14
C ASP A 84 -1.81 3.70 -11.82
N TYR A 85 -0.56 3.98 -11.40
CA TYR A 85 0.40 2.91 -11.11
C TYR A 85 0.00 2.05 -9.90
N LEU A 86 -0.89 2.54 -9.00
CA LEU A 86 -1.40 1.70 -7.91
C LEU A 86 -2.32 0.58 -8.40
N LYS A 87 -2.86 0.69 -9.62
CA LYS A 87 -3.70 -0.35 -10.22
C LYS A 87 -2.90 -1.42 -10.95
N ARG A 88 -1.59 -1.26 -11.06
CA ARG A 88 -0.70 -2.23 -11.69
C ARG A 88 -0.44 -3.40 -10.74
N ASP A 89 -0.55 -4.61 -11.27
CA ASP A 89 -0.34 -5.84 -10.50
C ASP A 89 1.11 -5.96 -10.02
N GLU A 90 2.06 -5.61 -10.88
CA GLU A 90 3.48 -5.59 -10.57
C GLU A 90 3.81 -4.60 -9.45
N PHE A 91 3.18 -3.41 -9.46
CA PHE A 91 3.32 -2.46 -8.34
C PHE A 91 2.87 -3.09 -7.03
N ALA A 92 1.69 -3.71 -7.01
CA ALA A 92 1.15 -4.30 -5.80
C ALA A 92 2.02 -5.48 -5.27
N VAL A 93 2.67 -6.24 -6.17
CA VAL A 93 3.61 -7.31 -5.80
C VAL A 93 4.89 -6.72 -5.18
N LEU A 94 5.54 -5.79 -5.87
CA LEU A 94 6.79 -5.18 -5.40
C LEU A 94 6.58 -4.40 -4.09
N ASN A 95 5.50 -3.63 -4.00
CA ASN A 95 5.16 -2.82 -2.82
C ASN A 95 4.78 -3.67 -1.59
N ALA A 96 4.47 -4.96 -1.77
CA ALA A 96 4.21 -5.88 -0.67
C ALA A 96 5.47 -6.16 0.16
N VAL A 97 6.68 -6.08 -0.43
CA VAL A 97 7.94 -6.32 0.29
C VAL A 97 8.18 -5.28 1.38
N PRO A 98 8.32 -3.97 1.06
CA PRO A 98 8.51 -2.97 2.11
C PRO A 98 7.29 -2.84 3.04
N THR A 99 6.09 -3.24 2.60
CA THR A 99 4.92 -3.35 3.50
C THR A 99 5.15 -4.44 4.54
N ALA A 100 5.61 -5.63 4.13
CA ALA A 100 5.84 -6.75 5.04
C ALA A 100 6.98 -6.47 6.02
N GLU A 101 8.05 -5.82 5.56
CA GLU A 101 9.15 -5.40 6.44
C GLU A 101 8.68 -4.39 7.50
N GLY A 102 7.83 -3.44 7.12
CA GLY A 102 7.24 -2.50 8.08
C GLY A 102 6.30 -3.17 9.08
N VAL A 103 5.58 -4.22 8.68
CA VAL A 103 4.77 -5.03 9.60
C VAL A 103 5.66 -5.80 10.58
N LEU A 104 6.77 -6.36 10.11
CA LEU A 104 7.73 -7.06 10.96
C LEU A 104 8.39 -6.10 11.96
N GLU A 105 8.75 -4.89 11.52
CA GLU A 105 9.29 -3.84 12.40
C GLU A 105 8.29 -3.50 13.51
N ILE A 106 7.00 -3.29 13.16
CA ILE A 106 5.94 -3.05 14.13
C ILE A 106 5.81 -4.24 15.10
N ALA A 107 5.77 -5.46 14.59
CA ALA A 107 5.65 -6.65 15.43
C ALA A 107 6.80 -6.74 16.45
N MET A 108 8.04 -6.53 16.02
CA MET A 108 9.22 -6.56 16.90
C MET A 108 9.25 -5.43 17.93
N ARG A 109 8.70 -4.26 17.61
CA ARG A 109 8.67 -3.09 18.49
C ARG A 109 7.55 -3.15 19.52
N GLU A 110 6.40 -3.69 19.13
CA GLU A 110 5.15 -3.61 19.90
C GLU A 110 4.85 -4.87 20.73
N THR A 111 5.76 -5.86 20.71
CA THR A 111 5.63 -7.09 21.51
C THR A 111 6.79 -7.24 22.49
N ASP A 112 6.51 -7.79 23.66
CA ASP A 112 7.52 -8.13 24.68
C ASP A 112 8.13 -9.51 24.48
N PHE A 113 7.74 -10.20 23.39
CA PHE A 113 8.23 -11.54 23.02
C PHE A 113 8.87 -11.52 21.62
N THR A 114 9.64 -12.55 21.31
CA THR A 114 10.25 -12.67 19.98
C THR A 114 9.24 -13.13 18.94
N VAL A 115 9.34 -12.60 17.71
CA VAL A 115 8.56 -13.11 16.57
C VAL A 115 8.92 -14.57 16.27
N PHE A 116 10.18 -14.98 16.54
CA PHE A 116 10.60 -16.38 16.45
C PHE A 116 9.76 -17.27 17.37
N LYS A 117 9.16 -18.33 16.82
CA LYS A 117 8.22 -19.27 17.45
C LYS A 117 6.87 -18.66 17.88
N SER A 118 6.59 -17.39 17.62
CA SER A 118 5.25 -16.85 17.84
C SER A 118 4.22 -17.49 16.89
N ARG A 119 2.97 -17.58 17.32
CA ARG A 119 1.85 -18.04 16.46
C ARG A 119 1.27 -16.83 15.74
N CYS A 120 1.44 -16.78 14.42
CA CYS A 120 1.07 -15.65 13.59
C CYS A 120 -0.07 -16.02 12.65
N LEU A 121 -1.22 -15.33 12.75
CA LEU A 121 -2.33 -15.42 11.81
C LEU A 121 -2.22 -14.30 10.77
N ILE A 122 -2.20 -14.68 9.49
CA ILE A 122 -2.24 -13.72 8.38
C ILE A 122 -3.57 -13.86 7.65
N ILE A 123 -4.44 -12.85 7.81
CA ILE A 123 -5.77 -12.82 7.21
C ILE A 123 -5.67 -12.23 5.80
N GLY A 124 -5.95 -13.06 4.80
CA GLY A 124 -5.79 -12.79 3.37
C GLY A 124 -4.51 -13.39 2.80
N PHE A 125 -4.64 -14.18 1.72
CA PHE A 125 -3.52 -14.82 1.02
C PHE A 125 -3.35 -14.23 -0.40
N GLY A 126 -3.54 -12.90 -0.50
CA GLY A 126 -3.26 -12.11 -1.70
C GLY A 126 -1.77 -11.79 -1.85
N LYS A 127 -1.44 -10.79 -2.67
CA LYS A 127 -0.05 -10.37 -2.93
C LYS A 127 0.70 -10.04 -1.62
N THR A 128 0.13 -9.15 -0.81
CA THR A 128 0.72 -8.76 0.49
C THR A 128 0.73 -9.92 1.49
N GLY A 129 -0.36 -10.67 1.58
CA GLY A 129 -0.45 -11.80 2.51
C GLY A 129 0.59 -12.89 2.24
N LYS A 130 0.88 -13.19 0.96
CA LYS A 130 1.91 -14.18 0.57
C LYS A 130 3.31 -13.73 0.99
N VAL A 131 3.64 -12.44 0.81
CA VAL A 131 4.93 -11.90 1.23
C VAL A 131 5.07 -11.89 2.75
N LEU A 132 4.00 -11.52 3.46
CA LEU A 132 3.94 -11.60 4.93
C LEU A 132 4.13 -13.03 5.43
N CYS A 133 3.41 -14.01 4.87
CA CYS A 133 3.57 -15.42 5.25
C CYS A 133 5.03 -15.86 5.10
N LYS A 134 5.65 -15.51 3.96
CA LYS A 134 7.05 -15.86 3.72
C LYS A 134 7.98 -15.20 4.74
N LEU A 135 7.89 -13.89 4.92
CA LEU A 135 8.80 -13.14 5.80
C LEU A 135 8.67 -13.61 7.26
N PHE A 136 7.44 -13.76 7.77
CA PHE A 136 7.22 -14.22 9.15
C PHE A 136 7.66 -15.68 9.36
N SER A 137 7.48 -16.55 8.36
CA SER A 137 7.99 -17.91 8.39
C SER A 137 9.52 -17.94 8.35
N ASP A 138 10.17 -17.11 7.53
CA ASP A 138 11.63 -17.03 7.42
C ASP A 138 12.30 -16.58 8.73
N VAL A 139 11.63 -15.72 9.51
CA VAL A 139 12.10 -15.34 10.86
C VAL A 139 11.72 -16.35 11.94
N GLY A 140 11.09 -17.47 11.56
CA GLY A 140 10.79 -18.61 12.43
C GLY A 140 9.49 -18.52 13.22
N ALA A 141 8.51 -17.71 12.80
CA ALA A 141 7.16 -17.76 13.33
C ALA A 141 6.39 -18.98 12.82
N HIS A 142 5.41 -19.46 13.60
CA HIS A 142 4.43 -20.45 13.17
C HIS A 142 3.29 -19.74 12.45
N VAL A 143 3.30 -19.79 11.11
CA VAL A 143 2.38 -19.03 10.28
C VAL A 143 1.15 -19.83 9.90
N THR A 144 -0.02 -19.27 10.20
CA THR A 144 -1.32 -19.72 9.69
C THR A 144 -1.87 -18.69 8.71
N ALA A 145 -2.15 -19.11 7.47
CA ALA A 145 -2.75 -18.25 6.45
C ALA A 145 -4.28 -18.43 6.43
N ALA A 146 -5.03 -17.34 6.56
CA ALA A 146 -6.49 -17.38 6.41
C ALA A 146 -6.91 -16.92 5.02
N SER A 147 -7.72 -17.70 4.31
CA SER A 147 -8.25 -17.32 3.02
C SER A 147 -9.68 -17.86 2.79
N ARG A 148 -10.39 -17.27 1.79
CA ARG A 148 -11.73 -17.73 1.41
C ARG A 148 -11.70 -18.78 0.31
N LYS A 149 -10.64 -18.77 -0.52
CA LYS A 149 -10.53 -19.63 -1.70
C LYS A 149 -9.79 -20.92 -1.36
N GLU A 150 -10.36 -22.06 -1.73
CA GLU A 150 -9.72 -23.36 -1.56
C GLU A 150 -8.37 -23.46 -2.28
N SER A 151 -8.25 -22.82 -3.46
CA SER A 151 -6.97 -22.75 -4.19
C SER A 151 -5.87 -22.02 -3.42
N ASP A 152 -6.22 -20.93 -2.72
CA ASP A 152 -5.27 -20.19 -1.90
C ASP A 152 -4.87 -20.99 -0.65
N MET A 153 -5.82 -21.69 -0.04
CA MET A 153 -5.55 -22.61 1.09
C MET A 153 -4.66 -23.78 0.66
N ALA A 154 -4.91 -24.37 -0.50
CA ALA A 154 -4.04 -25.40 -1.04
C ALA A 154 -2.63 -24.87 -1.29
N MET A 155 -2.51 -23.66 -1.88
CA MET A 155 -1.23 -23.03 -2.15
C MET A 155 -0.48 -22.70 -0.86
N SER A 156 -1.16 -22.22 0.19
CA SER A 156 -0.52 -21.94 1.48
C SER A 156 0.08 -23.20 2.11
N ARG A 157 -0.61 -24.35 2.01
CA ARG A 157 -0.09 -25.65 2.46
C ARG A 157 1.12 -26.12 1.64
N VAL A 158 1.11 -25.90 0.31
CA VAL A 158 2.27 -26.20 -0.56
C VAL A 158 3.50 -25.40 -0.14
N PHE A 159 3.31 -24.16 0.34
CA PHE A 159 4.40 -23.33 0.88
C PHE A 159 4.78 -23.67 2.31
N GLY A 160 4.15 -24.66 2.95
CA GLY A 160 4.47 -25.13 4.30
C GLY A 160 3.77 -24.36 5.42
N TYR A 161 2.78 -23.52 5.12
CA TYR A 161 2.02 -22.81 6.13
C TYR A 161 0.78 -23.60 6.54
N GLU A 162 0.36 -23.44 7.79
CA GLU A 162 -0.99 -23.84 8.18
C GLU A 162 -2.03 -23.01 7.44
N SER A 163 -3.22 -23.58 7.23
CA SER A 163 -4.28 -22.84 6.55
C SER A 163 -5.64 -23.02 7.22
N ILE A 164 -6.39 -21.93 7.30
CA ILE A 164 -7.73 -21.88 7.84
C ILE A 164 -8.65 -21.10 6.91
N ARG A 165 -9.93 -21.45 6.84
CA ARG A 165 -10.91 -20.63 6.14
C ARG A 165 -11.18 -19.35 6.92
N THR A 166 -11.32 -18.22 6.19
CA THR A 166 -11.54 -16.91 6.83
C THR A 166 -12.82 -16.87 7.67
N ASP A 167 -13.87 -17.61 7.30
CA ASP A 167 -15.11 -17.72 8.06
C ASP A 167 -15.01 -18.61 9.31
N MET A 168 -13.91 -19.36 9.46
CA MET A 168 -13.64 -20.26 10.59
C MET A 168 -12.59 -19.70 11.56
N ILE A 169 -11.96 -18.57 11.26
CA ILE A 169 -10.88 -18.02 12.12
C ILE A 169 -11.35 -17.77 13.55
N SER A 170 -12.62 -17.44 13.72
CA SER A 170 -13.22 -17.12 15.02
C SER A 170 -13.01 -18.20 16.08
N GLU A 171 -12.84 -19.47 15.68
CA GLU A 171 -12.63 -20.59 16.59
C GLU A 171 -11.18 -20.66 17.11
N ALA A 172 -10.22 -20.12 16.36
CA ALA A 172 -8.80 -20.21 16.63
C ALA A 172 -8.16 -18.89 17.09
N LEU A 173 -8.90 -17.77 17.10
CA LEU A 173 -8.32 -16.44 17.39
C LEU A 173 -7.59 -16.35 18.73
N HIS A 174 -8.00 -17.13 19.74
CA HIS A 174 -7.37 -17.15 21.05
C HIS A 174 -5.99 -17.80 21.09
N ASP A 175 -5.60 -18.45 20.00
CA ASP A 175 -4.33 -19.16 19.90
C ASP A 175 -3.18 -18.29 19.39
N PHE A 176 -3.45 -17.15 18.77
CA PHE A 176 -2.46 -16.35 18.07
C PHE A 176 -1.88 -15.25 18.95
N ASP A 177 -0.57 -15.06 18.82
CA ASP A 177 0.20 -14.00 19.45
C ASP A 177 0.16 -12.72 18.61
N ILE A 178 0.22 -12.89 17.28
CA ILE A 178 0.20 -11.79 16.30
C ILE A 178 -0.87 -12.10 15.25
N ILE A 179 -1.73 -11.12 14.99
CA ILE A 179 -2.79 -11.21 13.97
C ILE A 179 -2.60 -10.07 12.97
N ILE A 180 -2.36 -10.41 11.72
CA ILE A 180 -2.13 -9.43 10.65
C ILE A 180 -3.28 -9.51 9.65
N ASN A 181 -4.02 -8.40 9.48
CA ASN A 181 -5.07 -8.33 8.50
C ASN A 181 -4.63 -7.59 7.23
N THR A 182 -4.91 -8.20 6.07
CA THR A 182 -4.65 -7.60 4.74
C THR A 182 -5.93 -7.35 3.93
N VAL A 183 -7.10 -7.69 4.49
CA VAL A 183 -8.39 -7.65 3.78
C VAL A 183 -9.13 -6.35 4.09
N PRO A 184 -9.49 -5.52 3.08
CA PRO A 184 -10.14 -4.22 3.29
C PRO A 184 -11.67 -4.37 3.48
N SER A 185 -12.08 -5.29 4.33
CA SER A 185 -13.47 -5.48 4.79
C SER A 185 -13.45 -5.98 6.22
N CYS A 186 -14.44 -5.61 7.02
CA CYS A 186 -14.48 -5.93 8.45
C CYS A 186 -14.52 -7.46 8.66
N ILE A 187 -13.36 -8.05 8.93
CA ILE A 187 -13.19 -9.47 9.27
C ILE A 187 -13.11 -9.65 10.79
N LEU A 188 -12.48 -8.70 11.49
CA LEU A 188 -12.37 -8.72 12.94
C LEU A 188 -13.40 -7.75 13.54
N GLY A 189 -14.66 -8.20 13.57
CA GLY A 189 -15.76 -7.49 14.19
C GLY A 189 -15.81 -7.74 15.70
N LYS A 190 -16.85 -7.22 16.36
CA LYS A 190 -17.04 -7.30 17.81
C LYS A 190 -16.99 -8.74 18.34
N SER A 191 -17.56 -9.71 17.61
CA SER A 191 -17.60 -11.13 17.99
C SER A 191 -16.21 -11.78 17.89
N GLU A 192 -15.43 -11.47 16.86
CA GLU A 192 -14.07 -11.98 16.64
C GLU A 192 -13.13 -11.37 17.68
N LEU A 193 -13.17 -10.06 17.85
CA LEU A 193 -12.36 -9.34 18.84
C LEU A 193 -12.61 -9.83 20.27
N ALA A 194 -13.82 -10.33 20.57
CA ALA A 194 -14.12 -10.91 21.88
C ALA A 194 -13.33 -12.17 22.21
N LYS A 195 -12.81 -12.87 21.21
CA LYS A 195 -12.06 -14.13 21.33
C LYS A 195 -10.55 -13.96 21.30
N ILE A 196 -10.08 -12.76 20.99
CA ILE A 196 -8.65 -12.45 20.94
C ILE A 196 -8.14 -12.20 22.36
N ARG A 197 -6.96 -12.73 22.67
CA ARG A 197 -6.27 -12.50 23.94
C ARG A 197 -5.87 -11.02 24.07
N LYS A 198 -5.83 -10.51 25.29
CA LYS A 198 -5.46 -9.11 25.55
C LYS A 198 -4.01 -8.77 25.25
N ASP A 199 -3.14 -9.76 25.32
CA ASP A 199 -1.70 -9.66 25.06
C ASP A 199 -1.35 -9.91 23.58
N ALA A 200 -2.32 -10.25 22.73
CA ALA A 200 -2.10 -10.39 21.29
C ALA A 200 -1.97 -9.03 20.60
N LEU A 201 -1.06 -8.95 19.64
CA LEU A 201 -0.89 -7.80 18.76
C LEU A 201 -1.73 -7.97 17.50
N ILE A 202 -2.53 -6.95 17.15
CA ILE A 202 -3.29 -6.91 15.91
C ILE A 202 -2.72 -5.81 15.00
N ILE A 203 -2.33 -6.15 13.77
CA ILE A 203 -1.83 -5.19 12.78
C ILE A 203 -2.75 -5.21 11.56
N ASP A 204 -3.42 -4.10 11.27
CA ASP A 204 -4.24 -3.94 10.07
C ASP A 204 -3.46 -3.15 9.01
N VAL A 205 -3.12 -3.80 7.89
CA VAL A 205 -2.46 -3.17 6.74
C VAL A 205 -3.41 -2.91 5.58
N ALA A 206 -4.68 -3.27 5.75
CA ALA A 206 -5.69 -3.07 4.72
C ALA A 206 -5.94 -1.57 4.49
N SER A 207 -6.17 -1.22 3.23
CA SER A 207 -6.62 0.13 2.86
C SER A 207 -7.98 0.44 3.50
N LYS A 208 -8.32 1.72 3.58
CA LYS A 208 -9.64 2.15 4.08
C LYS A 208 -10.78 1.39 3.40
N PRO A 209 -11.78 0.94 4.15
CA PRO A 209 -12.07 1.26 5.56
C PRO A 209 -11.30 0.43 6.60
N GLY A 210 -10.42 -0.49 6.21
CA GLY A 210 -9.74 -1.43 7.09
C GLY A 210 -10.54 -2.71 7.31
N GLY A 211 -9.99 -3.63 8.10
CA GLY A 211 -10.63 -4.92 8.38
C GLY A 211 -10.91 -5.20 9.86
N VAL A 212 -10.71 -4.21 10.72
CA VAL A 212 -10.89 -4.30 12.17
C VAL A 212 -11.96 -3.29 12.62
N ASP A 213 -12.84 -3.69 13.50
CA ASP A 213 -13.72 -2.78 14.26
C ASP A 213 -12.89 -2.11 15.37
N PHE A 214 -12.30 -0.97 15.04
CA PHE A 214 -11.42 -0.23 15.96
C PHE A 214 -12.16 0.26 17.22
N ALA A 215 -13.44 0.58 17.13
CA ALA A 215 -14.23 1.01 18.29
C ALA A 215 -14.40 -0.14 19.29
N SER A 216 -14.82 -1.31 18.81
CA SER A 216 -14.94 -2.51 19.64
C SER A 216 -13.58 -2.99 20.18
N ALA A 217 -12.50 -2.83 19.43
CA ALA A 217 -11.15 -3.16 19.89
C ALA A 217 -10.72 -2.24 21.04
N ALA A 218 -10.98 -0.94 20.93
CA ALA A 218 -10.68 0.04 21.98
C ALA A 218 -11.48 -0.22 23.26
N GLU A 219 -12.77 -0.54 23.16
CA GLU A 219 -13.61 -0.94 24.32
C GLU A 219 -13.01 -2.12 25.10
N ARG A 220 -12.30 -3.00 24.42
CA ARG A 220 -11.65 -4.20 24.99
C ARG A 220 -10.21 -4.00 25.40
N SER A 221 -9.66 -2.82 25.16
CA SER A 221 -8.24 -2.49 25.39
C SER A 221 -7.29 -3.46 24.66
N LEU A 222 -7.62 -3.86 23.43
CA LEU A 222 -6.76 -4.65 22.58
C LEU A 222 -5.69 -3.77 21.93
N ASN A 223 -4.47 -4.31 21.77
CA ASN A 223 -3.40 -3.64 21.06
C ASN A 223 -3.62 -3.77 19.54
N VAL A 224 -4.13 -2.71 18.92
CA VAL A 224 -4.44 -2.68 17.48
C VAL A 224 -3.76 -1.52 16.81
N ILE A 225 -3.01 -1.80 15.75
CA ILE A 225 -2.29 -0.81 14.96
C ILE A 225 -2.82 -0.81 13.52
N TRP A 226 -3.38 0.31 13.07
CA TRP A 226 -3.69 0.50 11.66
C TRP A 226 -2.50 1.06 10.91
N ALA A 227 -1.77 0.17 10.24
CA ALA A 227 -0.47 0.44 9.66
C ALA A 227 -0.57 0.87 8.19
N LEU A 228 -0.95 2.11 7.94
CA LEU A 228 -1.07 2.68 6.60
C LEU A 228 0.25 3.30 6.11
N SER A 229 0.46 3.22 4.79
CA SER A 229 1.59 3.87 4.08
C SER A 229 2.97 3.40 4.57
N LEU A 230 3.09 2.13 4.95
CA LEU A 230 4.34 1.54 5.46
C LEU A 230 5.52 1.72 4.51
N PRO A 231 5.43 1.42 3.19
CA PRO A 231 6.58 1.53 2.29
C PRO A 231 7.29 2.88 2.35
N GLY A 232 6.53 3.97 2.33
CA GLY A 232 7.09 5.33 2.40
C GLY A 232 7.66 5.71 3.78
N LYS A 233 7.28 4.98 4.85
CA LYS A 233 7.76 5.23 6.22
C LYS A 233 9.04 4.44 6.53
N VAL A 234 9.08 3.16 6.14
CA VAL A 234 10.17 2.24 6.54
C VAL A 234 11.24 2.12 5.46
N ALA A 235 10.89 2.23 4.18
CA ALA A 235 11.80 2.08 3.06
C ALA A 235 11.50 3.10 1.93
N PRO A 236 11.60 4.42 2.19
CA PRO A 236 11.22 5.45 1.22
C PRO A 236 12.01 5.40 -0.08
N GLN A 237 13.28 5.01 -0.04
CA GLN A 237 14.11 4.84 -1.24
C GLN A 237 13.55 3.71 -2.11
N THR A 238 13.36 2.51 -1.56
CA THR A 238 12.79 1.36 -2.29
C THR A 238 11.39 1.67 -2.82
N ALA A 239 10.55 2.34 -2.03
CA ALA A 239 9.23 2.77 -2.48
C ALA A 239 9.30 3.71 -3.70
N GLY A 240 10.26 4.63 -3.71
CA GLY A 240 10.54 5.52 -4.85
C GLY A 240 11.06 4.76 -6.07
N GLU A 241 11.96 3.81 -5.88
CA GLU A 241 12.51 2.94 -6.95
C GLU A 241 11.41 2.11 -7.61
N ILE A 242 10.50 1.51 -6.83
CA ILE A 242 9.34 0.77 -7.34
C ILE A 242 8.46 1.68 -8.20
N ILE A 243 8.11 2.88 -7.72
CA ILE A 243 7.33 3.85 -8.50
C ILE A 243 8.04 4.21 -9.81
N SER A 244 9.36 4.42 -9.76
CA SER A 244 10.17 4.74 -10.93
C SER A 244 10.16 3.60 -11.95
N GLU A 245 10.38 2.37 -11.51
CA GLU A 245 10.38 1.17 -12.36
C GLU A 245 9.05 1.01 -13.10
N ILE A 246 7.94 1.07 -12.36
CA ILE A 246 6.60 0.93 -12.94
C ILE A 246 6.29 2.09 -13.90
N THR A 247 6.66 3.32 -13.54
CA THR A 247 6.47 4.49 -14.41
C THR A 247 7.23 4.34 -15.72
N VAL A 248 8.49 3.88 -15.67
CA VAL A 248 9.30 3.61 -16.88
C VAL A 248 8.67 2.49 -17.72
N GLY A 249 8.13 1.44 -17.09
CA GLY A 249 7.37 0.38 -17.76
C GLY A 249 6.18 0.94 -18.55
N ILE A 250 5.34 1.77 -17.90
CA ILE A 250 4.20 2.44 -18.52
C ILE A 250 4.62 3.28 -19.73
N LEU A 251 5.71 4.03 -19.60
CA LEU A 251 6.22 4.87 -20.69
C LEU A 251 6.70 4.04 -21.89
N LYS A 252 7.38 2.92 -21.65
CA LYS A 252 7.81 2.00 -22.71
C LYS A 252 6.63 1.39 -23.45
N GLU A 253 5.61 0.93 -22.74
CA GLU A 253 4.37 0.39 -23.33
C GLU A 253 3.68 1.42 -24.25
N LYS A 254 3.58 2.67 -23.80
CA LYS A 254 2.98 3.76 -24.59
C LYS A 254 3.79 4.11 -25.84
N ASN A 255 5.10 4.12 -25.76
CA ASN A 255 5.97 4.39 -26.91
C ASN A 255 5.93 3.26 -27.95
N LEU A 256 5.76 2.00 -27.54
CA LEU A 256 5.57 0.87 -28.44
C LEU A 256 4.24 1.01 -29.21
N LYS A 257 3.14 1.31 -28.51
CA LYS A 257 1.84 1.51 -29.16
C LYS A 257 1.84 2.65 -30.17
N ARG A 258 2.55 3.77 -29.91
CA ARG A 258 2.70 4.87 -30.88
C ARG A 258 3.49 4.48 -32.14
N LYS A 259 4.36 3.47 -32.08
CA LYS A 259 5.11 2.98 -33.25
C LYS A 259 4.31 2.01 -34.11
N ASP A 260 3.33 1.32 -33.52
CA ASP A 260 2.46 0.39 -34.23
C ASP A 260 1.27 1.10 -34.93
N GLU A 261 1.04 2.39 -34.63
CA GLU A 261 0.01 3.24 -35.23
C GLU A 261 0.53 4.13 -36.37
N ILE A 262 1.83 4.06 -36.73
CA ILE A 262 2.49 4.76 -37.84
C ILE A 262 2.88 3.74 -38.93
#